data_62513a8db0067af00ef60f80f177cf3d
#
_entry.id   62513a8db0067af00ef60f80f177cf3d
#
_cell.length_a   1.000
_cell.length_b   1.000
_cell.length_c   1.000
_cell.angle_alpha   90.00
_cell.angle_beta   90.00
_cell.angle_gamma   90.00
#
_symmetry.space_group_name_H-M   'P 1'
#
loop_
_entity.id
_entity.type
_entity.pdbx_description
1 polymer ?
#
loop_
_entity_poly.entity_id
_entity_poly.type
_entity_poly.pdbx_seq_one_letter_code
_entity_poly.pdbx_strand_id
1 'polypeptide(L)'
;MADIFPGARVVEAGVGSGSLSSFLLRAIGDHGMLHSYERRADFAEIATQNVERYFGGPHPAWQLTVGDLQDNLSDTDVDRVVLDMLAPWECLETVAKALVPGGILCAYVATTTQLARTVEAIREHGTFNEPAAWETMVRTWHVEGLAVRPDHRMIGHTGFLLTARRLADGVEPPLRRRRPAKGAYGEDYAGPGSASGASGTDA
;
A
#
# COMPACT_ATOMS: atom_id res chain seq x y z
N MET A 1 -2.88 -10.92 0.82
CA MET A 1 -2.26 -9.62 0.62
C MET A 1 -3.33 -8.56 0.48
N ALA A 2 -3.45 -7.81 -0.61
CA ALA A 2 -4.54 -6.83 -0.72
C ALA A 2 -5.94 -7.44 -0.80
N ASP A 3 -6.05 -8.72 -1.13
CA ASP A 3 -7.32 -9.47 -1.16
C ASP A 3 -8.39 -8.76 -2.03
N ILE A 4 -7.99 -8.40 -3.26
CA ILE A 4 -8.88 -7.80 -4.25
C ILE A 4 -9.85 -8.89 -4.74
N PHE A 5 -11.15 -8.60 -4.75
CA PHE A 5 -12.20 -9.55 -5.10
C PHE A 5 -13.13 -8.99 -6.19
N PRO A 6 -13.86 -9.86 -6.93
CA PRO A 6 -14.83 -9.41 -7.91
C PRO A 6 -15.92 -8.53 -7.28
N GLY A 7 -16.18 -7.39 -7.90
CA GLY A 7 -17.13 -6.39 -7.40
C GLY A 7 -16.56 -5.40 -6.38
N ALA A 8 -15.29 -5.53 -5.97
CA ALA A 8 -14.68 -4.62 -5.00
C ALA A 8 -14.64 -3.17 -5.50
N ARG A 9 -14.75 -2.25 -4.56
CA ARG A 9 -14.51 -0.81 -4.75
C ARG A 9 -13.06 -0.52 -4.38
N VAL A 10 -12.25 -0.16 -5.37
CA VAL A 10 -10.81 0.01 -5.23
C VAL A 10 -10.40 1.43 -5.59
N VAL A 11 -9.54 2.00 -4.78
CA VAL A 11 -8.83 3.26 -5.09
C VAL A 11 -7.36 2.94 -5.32
N GLU A 12 -6.80 3.50 -6.38
CA GLU A 12 -5.39 3.40 -6.76
C GLU A 12 -4.76 4.77 -6.86
N ALA A 13 -3.52 4.93 -6.39
CA ALA A 13 -2.72 6.12 -6.67
C ALA A 13 -1.30 5.75 -7.08
N GLY A 14 -0.79 6.47 -8.08
CA GLY A 14 0.45 6.15 -8.77
C GLY A 14 0.21 5.20 -9.93
N VAL A 15 -0.60 5.63 -10.90
CA VAL A 15 -1.04 4.81 -12.05
C VAL A 15 0.10 4.45 -12.99
N GLY A 16 1.01 5.40 -13.20
CA GLY A 16 2.15 5.21 -14.10
C GLY A 16 1.71 4.79 -15.50
N SER A 17 2.11 3.61 -15.93
CA SER A 17 1.76 3.08 -17.26
C SER A 17 0.37 2.42 -17.34
N GLY A 18 -0.39 2.32 -16.24
CA GLY A 18 -1.68 1.61 -16.19
C GLY A 18 -1.55 0.09 -16.11
N SER A 19 -0.34 -0.42 -15.86
CA SER A 19 -0.13 -1.87 -15.74
C SER A 19 -0.85 -2.45 -14.53
N LEU A 20 -0.65 -1.84 -13.35
CA LEU A 20 -1.35 -2.28 -12.14
C LEU A 20 -2.85 -2.08 -12.27
N SER A 21 -3.31 -0.93 -12.81
CA SER A 21 -4.71 -0.64 -13.08
C SER A 21 -5.38 -1.76 -13.90
N SER A 22 -4.71 -2.26 -14.94
CA SER A 22 -5.21 -3.36 -15.77
C SER A 22 -5.41 -4.64 -14.96
N PHE A 23 -4.49 -4.97 -14.05
CA PHE A 23 -4.63 -6.14 -13.17
C PHE A 23 -5.71 -5.96 -12.10
N LEU A 24 -5.85 -4.75 -11.55
CA LEU A 24 -6.93 -4.42 -10.61
C LEU A 24 -8.29 -4.55 -11.30
N LEU A 25 -8.45 -4.00 -12.50
CA LEU A 25 -9.67 -4.11 -13.30
C LEU A 25 -10.05 -5.56 -13.60
N ARG A 26 -9.07 -6.40 -13.97
CA ARG A 26 -9.31 -7.84 -14.14
C ARG A 26 -9.80 -8.51 -12.86
N ALA A 27 -9.28 -8.10 -11.71
CA ALA A 27 -9.63 -8.72 -10.44
C ALA A 27 -11.03 -8.32 -9.97
N ILE A 28 -11.42 -7.05 -10.15
CA ILE A 28 -12.73 -6.55 -9.72
C ILE A 28 -13.86 -6.86 -10.73
N GLY A 29 -13.50 -7.03 -12.01
CA GLY A 29 -14.48 -7.25 -13.09
C GLY A 29 -15.36 -6.03 -13.38
N ASP A 30 -16.33 -6.22 -14.28
CA ASP A 30 -17.19 -5.12 -14.78
C ASP A 30 -18.14 -4.53 -13.74
N HIS A 31 -18.38 -5.26 -12.64
CA HIS A 31 -19.29 -4.85 -11.56
C HIS A 31 -18.56 -4.20 -10.37
N GLY A 32 -17.24 -4.13 -10.43
CA GLY A 32 -16.43 -3.41 -9.45
C GLY A 32 -16.32 -1.92 -9.76
N MET A 33 -15.50 -1.24 -8.99
CA MET A 33 -15.12 0.16 -9.23
C MET A 33 -13.62 0.30 -8.99
N LEU A 34 -12.90 0.84 -9.96
CA LEU A 34 -11.53 1.31 -9.80
C LEU A 34 -11.46 2.80 -10.06
N HIS A 35 -11.17 3.58 -9.04
CA HIS A 35 -10.87 5.00 -9.18
C HIS A 35 -9.37 5.20 -8.99
N SER A 36 -8.70 5.61 -10.05
CA SER A 36 -7.24 5.78 -10.11
C SER A 36 -6.87 7.25 -10.12
N TYR A 37 -5.81 7.60 -9.42
CA TYR A 37 -5.28 8.96 -9.30
C TYR A 37 -3.85 9.01 -9.83
N GLU A 38 -3.60 9.89 -10.78
CA GLU A 38 -2.27 10.14 -11.35
C GLU A 38 -1.98 11.64 -11.38
N ARG A 39 -0.87 12.03 -10.78
CA ARG A 39 -0.46 13.43 -10.67
C ARG A 39 -0.04 14.02 -12.01
N ARG A 40 0.56 13.20 -12.86
CA ARG A 40 1.12 13.57 -14.14
C ARG A 40 0.14 13.29 -15.29
N ALA A 41 -0.29 14.35 -15.98
CA ALA A 41 -1.22 14.23 -17.10
C ALA A 41 -0.67 13.37 -18.26
N ASP A 42 0.64 13.45 -18.53
CA ASP A 42 1.29 12.64 -19.57
C ASP A 42 1.26 11.14 -19.24
N PHE A 43 1.43 10.75 -17.97
CA PHE A 43 1.27 9.36 -17.54
C PHE A 43 -0.18 8.91 -17.53
N ALA A 44 -1.11 9.78 -17.15
CA ALA A 44 -2.55 9.47 -17.23
C ALA A 44 -2.99 9.16 -18.64
N GLU A 45 -2.49 9.90 -19.64
CA GLU A 45 -2.75 9.63 -21.07
C GLU A 45 -2.16 8.28 -21.49
N ILE A 46 -0.91 7.99 -21.14
CA ILE A 46 -0.26 6.70 -21.43
C ILE A 46 -1.04 5.55 -20.80
N ALA A 47 -1.45 5.70 -19.53
CA ALA A 47 -2.23 4.69 -18.82
C ALA A 47 -3.57 4.43 -19.52
N THR A 48 -4.27 5.48 -19.91
CA THR A 48 -5.55 5.37 -20.65
C THR A 48 -5.38 4.57 -21.92
N GLN A 49 -4.40 4.92 -22.76
CA GLN A 49 -4.12 4.21 -24.00
C GLN A 49 -3.76 2.74 -23.77
N ASN A 50 -2.98 2.44 -22.73
CA ASN A 50 -2.57 1.07 -22.43
C ASN A 50 -3.74 0.23 -21.89
N VAL A 51 -4.55 0.76 -21.00
CA VAL A 51 -5.74 0.08 -20.46
C VAL A 51 -6.76 -0.18 -21.58
N GLU A 52 -7.07 0.84 -22.41
CA GLU A 52 -7.97 0.66 -23.54
C GLU A 52 -7.45 -0.36 -24.55
N ARG A 53 -6.15 -0.36 -24.84
CA ARG A 53 -5.53 -1.38 -25.70
C ARG A 53 -5.66 -2.78 -25.11
N TYR A 54 -5.49 -2.89 -23.81
CA TYR A 54 -5.54 -4.18 -23.10
C TYR A 54 -6.96 -4.78 -23.08
N PHE A 55 -7.98 -3.96 -22.89
CA PHE A 55 -9.38 -4.40 -22.83
C PHE A 55 -10.14 -4.27 -24.16
N GLY A 56 -9.53 -3.70 -25.20
CA GLY A 56 -10.16 -3.49 -26.49
C GLY A 56 -11.09 -2.25 -26.53
N GLY A 57 -10.97 -1.37 -25.55
CA GLY A 57 -11.76 -0.12 -25.41
C GLY A 57 -11.80 0.37 -23.96
N PRO A 58 -12.53 1.47 -23.68
CA PRO A 58 -12.72 1.97 -22.34
C PRO A 58 -13.34 0.92 -21.40
N HIS A 59 -12.79 0.77 -20.20
CA HIS A 59 -13.32 -0.19 -19.21
C HIS A 59 -14.43 0.46 -18.37
N PRO A 60 -15.64 -0.14 -18.26
CA PRO A 60 -16.79 0.52 -17.60
C PRO A 60 -16.60 0.74 -16.11
N ALA A 61 -15.77 -0.09 -15.45
CA ALA A 61 -15.48 0.01 -14.03
C ALA A 61 -14.29 0.94 -13.69
N TRP A 62 -13.71 1.64 -14.69
CA TRP A 62 -12.52 2.47 -14.47
C TRP A 62 -12.81 3.96 -14.57
N GLN A 63 -12.36 4.70 -13.59
CA GLN A 63 -12.29 6.16 -13.58
C GLN A 63 -10.86 6.58 -13.28
N LEU A 64 -10.33 7.54 -14.05
CA LEU A 64 -9.01 8.13 -13.86
C LEU A 64 -9.13 9.62 -13.61
N THR A 65 -8.56 10.09 -12.51
CA THR A 65 -8.49 11.49 -12.15
C THR A 65 -7.03 11.97 -12.21
N VAL A 66 -6.78 13.03 -12.97
CA VAL A 66 -5.48 13.71 -12.98
C VAL A 66 -5.39 14.64 -11.77
N GLY A 67 -4.49 14.34 -10.84
CA GLY A 67 -4.30 15.12 -9.63
C GLY A 67 -3.80 14.28 -8.47
N ASP A 68 -3.57 14.95 -7.35
CA ASP A 68 -3.21 14.28 -6.09
C ASP A 68 -4.40 13.58 -5.47
N LEU A 69 -4.18 12.35 -5.00
CA LEU A 69 -5.20 11.60 -4.27
C LEU A 69 -5.69 12.36 -3.03
N GLN A 70 -4.79 12.99 -2.30
CA GLN A 70 -5.13 13.73 -1.06
C GLN A 70 -6.18 14.82 -1.29
N ASP A 71 -6.08 15.51 -2.41
CA ASP A 71 -6.92 16.67 -2.73
C ASP A 71 -8.21 16.28 -3.46
N ASN A 72 -8.23 15.11 -4.09
CA ASN A 72 -9.29 14.73 -5.02
C ASN A 72 -10.11 13.51 -4.59
N LEU A 73 -9.65 12.72 -3.59
CA LEU A 73 -10.38 11.55 -3.15
C LEU A 73 -11.66 11.95 -2.40
N SER A 74 -12.79 11.69 -3.05
CA SER A 74 -14.13 11.89 -2.49
C SER A 74 -14.93 10.59 -2.34
N ASP A 75 -14.35 9.46 -2.78
CA ASP A 75 -14.98 8.15 -2.67
C ASP A 75 -15.16 7.75 -1.21
N THR A 76 -16.28 7.09 -0.94
CA THR A 76 -16.59 6.44 0.33
C THR A 76 -16.89 4.96 0.11
N ASP A 77 -16.94 4.20 1.18
CA ASP A 77 -17.24 2.77 1.13
C ASP A 77 -16.26 1.99 0.24
N VAL A 78 -14.98 2.40 0.30
CA VAL A 78 -13.90 1.79 -0.45
C VAL A 78 -13.43 0.52 0.27
N ASP A 79 -13.36 -0.60 -0.45
CA ASP A 79 -12.89 -1.88 0.11
C ASP A 79 -11.37 -1.93 0.21
N ARG A 80 -10.68 -1.39 -0.79
CA ARG A 80 -9.22 -1.50 -0.95
C ARG A 80 -8.63 -0.20 -1.46
N VAL A 81 -7.50 0.17 -0.90
CA VAL A 81 -6.66 1.27 -1.42
C VAL A 81 -5.29 0.71 -1.75
N VAL A 82 -4.80 0.97 -2.95
CA VAL A 82 -3.48 0.55 -3.42
C VAL A 82 -2.66 1.78 -3.78
N LEU A 83 -1.54 1.96 -3.10
CA LEU A 83 -0.65 3.11 -3.27
C LEU A 83 0.70 2.66 -3.83
N ASP A 84 0.98 3.00 -5.08
CA ASP A 84 2.30 2.85 -5.72
C ASP A 84 2.90 4.23 -5.97
N MET A 85 3.37 4.85 -4.88
CA MET A 85 3.80 6.24 -4.89
C MET A 85 4.93 6.51 -3.90
N LEU A 86 5.62 7.66 -4.08
CA LEU A 86 6.81 7.98 -3.31
C LEU A 86 6.55 8.17 -1.80
N ALA A 87 5.39 8.71 -1.44
CA ALA A 87 5.09 9.14 -0.07
C ALA A 87 3.69 8.68 0.39
N PRO A 88 3.43 7.35 0.49
CA PRO A 88 2.10 6.85 0.86
C PRO A 88 1.65 7.28 2.26
N TRP A 89 2.58 7.62 3.16
CA TRP A 89 2.27 8.14 4.51
C TRP A 89 1.52 9.47 4.51
N GLU A 90 1.62 10.25 3.43
CA GLU A 90 0.93 11.55 3.31
C GLU A 90 -0.57 11.41 3.03
N CYS A 91 -1.00 10.22 2.58
CA CYS A 91 -2.39 9.95 2.21
C CYS A 91 -3.22 9.30 3.32
N LEU A 92 -2.64 8.97 4.48
CA LEU A 92 -3.27 8.09 5.47
C LEU A 92 -4.60 8.61 6.00
N GLU A 93 -4.71 9.91 6.27
CA GLU A 93 -5.94 10.53 6.77
C GLU A 93 -7.08 10.42 5.74
N THR A 94 -6.79 10.74 4.49
CA THR A 94 -7.77 10.68 3.39
C THR A 94 -8.18 9.24 3.10
N VAL A 95 -7.21 8.31 3.10
CA VAL A 95 -7.43 6.88 2.91
C VAL A 95 -8.26 6.28 4.05
N ALA A 96 -7.98 6.66 5.30
CA ALA A 96 -8.74 6.18 6.45
C ALA A 96 -10.21 6.58 6.40
N LYS A 97 -10.52 7.77 5.87
CA LYS A 97 -11.91 8.24 5.70
C LYS A 97 -12.64 7.49 4.58
N ALA A 98 -11.94 7.13 3.50
CA ALA A 98 -12.52 6.46 2.35
C ALA A 98 -12.79 4.97 2.60
N LEU A 99 -11.88 4.28 3.31
CA LEU A 99 -11.97 2.84 3.55
C LEU A 99 -13.12 2.48 4.50
N VAL A 100 -13.83 1.42 4.18
CA VAL A 100 -14.75 0.77 5.12
C VAL A 100 -13.99 0.16 6.31
N PRO A 101 -14.62 -0.02 7.48
CA PRO A 101 -14.05 -0.83 8.56
C PRO A 101 -13.67 -2.23 8.06
N GLY A 102 -12.42 -2.66 8.32
CA GLY A 102 -11.87 -3.91 7.78
C GLY A 102 -11.29 -3.80 6.37
N GLY A 103 -11.49 -2.68 5.67
CA GLY A 103 -10.88 -2.36 4.40
C GLY A 103 -9.35 -2.37 4.46
N ILE A 104 -8.68 -2.65 3.36
CA ILE A 104 -7.22 -2.83 3.32
C ILE A 104 -6.56 -1.69 2.57
N LEU A 105 -5.60 -1.06 3.24
CA LEU A 105 -4.54 -0.27 2.62
C LEU A 105 -3.41 -1.21 2.22
N CYS A 106 -2.99 -1.16 0.94
CA CYS A 106 -1.79 -1.80 0.42
C CYS A 106 -0.89 -0.71 -0.17
N ALA A 107 0.37 -0.68 0.22
CA ALA A 107 1.34 0.24 -0.38
C ALA A 107 2.58 -0.49 -0.87
N TYR A 108 3.11 -0.02 -2.00
CA TYR A 108 4.41 -0.42 -2.54
C TYR A 108 5.40 0.73 -2.36
N VAL A 109 6.58 0.40 -1.85
CA VAL A 109 7.67 1.35 -1.66
C VAL A 109 9.01 0.73 -2.05
N ALA A 110 9.91 1.54 -2.60
CA ALA A 110 11.15 1.05 -3.18
C ALA A 110 12.30 0.90 -2.17
N THR A 111 12.26 1.62 -1.05
CA THR A 111 13.39 1.68 -0.10
C THR A 111 12.98 1.31 1.31
N THR A 112 13.94 0.83 2.09
CA THR A 112 13.76 0.52 3.53
C THR A 112 13.39 1.77 4.34
N THR A 113 13.89 2.93 3.97
CA THR A 113 13.56 4.20 4.62
C THR A 113 12.08 4.56 4.41
N GLN A 114 11.58 4.42 3.17
CA GLN A 114 10.16 4.62 2.88
C GLN A 114 9.29 3.60 3.63
N LEU A 115 9.73 2.34 3.64
CA LEU A 115 9.03 1.27 4.37
C LEU A 115 8.90 1.62 5.86
N ALA A 116 10.02 1.95 6.52
CA ALA A 116 10.04 2.31 7.94
C ALA A 116 9.14 3.51 8.21
N ARG A 117 9.25 4.59 7.41
CA ARG A 117 8.44 5.79 7.55
C ARG A 117 6.94 5.51 7.40
N THR A 118 6.56 4.71 6.41
CA THR A 118 5.15 4.36 6.18
C THR A 118 4.59 3.52 7.35
N VAL A 119 5.36 2.54 7.83
CA VAL A 119 4.98 1.72 8.98
C VAL A 119 4.77 2.57 10.23
N GLU A 120 5.70 3.47 10.55
CA GLU A 120 5.57 4.34 11.72
C GLU A 120 4.41 5.32 11.58
N ALA A 121 4.22 5.92 10.40
CA ALA A 121 3.08 6.81 10.16
C ALA A 121 1.72 6.11 10.32
N ILE A 122 1.58 4.85 9.85
CA ILE A 122 0.36 4.05 10.06
C ILE A 122 0.13 3.80 11.56
N ARG A 123 1.18 3.52 12.31
CA ARG A 123 1.11 3.33 13.76
C ARG A 123 0.69 4.60 14.50
N GLU A 124 1.29 5.72 14.14
CA GLU A 124 0.98 7.04 14.71
C GLU A 124 -0.46 7.47 14.42
N HIS A 125 -0.95 7.15 13.22
CA HIS A 125 -2.31 7.47 12.81
C HIS A 125 -3.38 6.81 13.70
N GLY A 126 -3.13 5.59 14.17
CA GLY A 126 -3.97 4.93 15.17
C GLY A 126 -5.32 4.37 14.67
N THR A 127 -5.67 4.52 13.39
CA THR A 127 -6.92 3.99 12.82
C THR A 127 -6.74 2.67 12.08
N PHE A 128 -5.52 2.18 12.00
CA PHE A 128 -5.19 0.92 11.36
C PHE A 128 -4.65 -0.09 12.36
N ASN A 129 -4.77 -1.37 12.03
CA ASN A 129 -4.09 -2.41 12.79
C ASN A 129 -2.56 -2.34 12.58
N GLU A 130 -1.81 -3.17 13.32
CA GLU A 130 -0.36 -3.30 13.10
C GLU A 130 -0.07 -3.65 11.63
N PRO A 131 0.71 -2.83 10.91
CA PRO A 131 1.02 -3.08 9.51
C PRO A 131 1.91 -4.31 9.35
N ALA A 132 1.65 -5.08 8.31
CA ALA A 132 2.50 -6.19 7.87
C ALA A 132 3.31 -5.75 6.65
N ALA A 133 4.61 -6.01 6.67
CA ALA A 133 5.52 -5.68 5.59
C ALA A 133 6.26 -6.92 5.09
N TRP A 134 6.47 -7.02 3.77
CA TRP A 134 7.20 -8.12 3.14
C TRP A 134 7.77 -7.71 1.77
N GLU A 135 8.66 -8.54 1.26
CA GLU A 135 9.12 -8.52 -0.12
C GLU A 135 8.95 -9.91 -0.74
N THR A 136 8.96 -9.99 -2.05
CA THR A 136 8.90 -11.24 -2.79
C THR A 136 10.14 -11.40 -3.64
N MET A 137 10.79 -12.55 -3.55
CA MET A 137 11.94 -12.91 -4.36
C MET A 137 11.60 -14.09 -5.25
N VAL A 138 11.98 -14.01 -6.53
CA VAL A 138 11.84 -15.11 -7.50
C VAL A 138 13.22 -15.61 -7.85
N ARG A 139 13.47 -16.92 -7.62
CA ARG A 139 14.70 -17.60 -8.00
C ARG A 139 14.40 -18.63 -9.05
N THR A 140 14.96 -18.46 -10.23
CA THR A 140 14.86 -19.41 -11.33
C THR A 140 15.92 -20.51 -11.23
N TRP A 141 15.68 -21.63 -11.89
CA TRP A 141 16.56 -22.78 -11.88
C TRP A 141 16.89 -23.22 -13.29
N HIS A 142 18.16 -23.52 -13.54
CA HIS A 142 18.61 -24.25 -14.70
C HIS A 142 18.36 -25.74 -14.49
N VAL A 143 17.70 -26.36 -15.46
CA VAL A 143 17.37 -27.79 -15.41
C VAL A 143 17.73 -28.40 -16.74
N GLU A 144 18.80 -29.23 -16.80
CA GLU A 144 19.24 -29.97 -17.97
C GLU A 144 19.77 -31.33 -17.53
N GLY A 145 19.05 -32.41 -17.82
CA GLY A 145 19.38 -33.76 -17.37
C GLY A 145 19.59 -33.81 -15.84
N LEU A 146 20.79 -34.23 -15.41
CA LEU A 146 21.20 -34.24 -14.01
C LEU A 146 21.81 -32.92 -13.53
N ALA A 147 22.02 -31.96 -14.43
CA ALA A 147 22.55 -30.64 -14.09
C ALA A 147 21.42 -29.72 -13.61
N VAL A 148 21.02 -29.86 -12.35
CA VAL A 148 19.97 -29.07 -11.73
C VAL A 148 20.60 -28.13 -10.71
N ARG A 149 20.48 -26.81 -10.94
CA ARG A 149 21.06 -25.79 -10.06
C ARG A 149 20.29 -24.47 -10.17
N PRO A 150 20.32 -23.60 -9.14
CA PRO A 150 19.81 -22.24 -9.26
C PRO A 150 20.57 -21.47 -10.34
N ASP A 151 19.88 -20.58 -11.02
CA ASP A 151 20.55 -19.63 -11.91
C ASP A 151 21.52 -18.75 -11.14
N HIS A 152 22.65 -18.39 -11.79
CA HIS A 152 23.66 -17.55 -11.17
C HIS A 152 23.21 -16.11 -10.95
N ARG A 153 22.26 -15.62 -11.77
CA ARG A 153 21.70 -14.28 -11.65
C ARG A 153 20.31 -14.35 -11.03
N MET A 154 20.05 -13.45 -10.12
CA MET A 154 18.75 -13.29 -9.46
C MET A 154 18.49 -11.79 -9.24
N ILE A 155 17.26 -11.36 -9.52
CA ILE A 155 16.80 -10.06 -9.06
C ILE A 155 16.38 -10.25 -7.60
N GLY A 156 17.21 -9.78 -6.67
CA GLY A 156 17.05 -10.02 -5.24
C GLY A 156 16.08 -9.05 -4.58
N HIS A 157 15.84 -7.89 -5.19
CA HIS A 157 14.96 -6.87 -4.63
C HIS A 157 14.38 -5.99 -5.74
N THR A 158 13.08 -5.68 -5.65
CA THR A 158 12.39 -4.71 -6.51
C THR A 158 11.70 -3.63 -5.70
N GLY A 159 11.12 -3.98 -4.56
CA GLY A 159 10.44 -3.10 -3.64
C GLY A 159 9.78 -3.88 -2.51
N PHE A 160 9.22 -3.15 -1.57
CA PHE A 160 8.51 -3.69 -0.41
C PHE A 160 7.01 -3.46 -0.56
N LEU A 161 6.25 -4.44 -0.12
CA LEU A 161 4.81 -4.34 0.05
C LEU A 161 4.49 -4.22 1.54
N LEU A 162 3.52 -3.40 1.86
CA LEU A 162 2.95 -3.36 3.19
C LEU A 162 1.42 -3.33 3.11
N THR A 163 0.76 -3.90 4.12
CA THR A 163 -0.69 -3.80 4.26
C THR A 163 -1.06 -3.46 5.69
N ALA A 164 -2.17 -2.72 5.82
CA ALA A 164 -2.84 -2.49 7.09
C ALA A 164 -4.35 -2.51 6.87
N ARG A 165 -5.11 -2.93 7.89
CA ARG A 165 -6.58 -2.88 7.87
C ARG A 165 -7.07 -1.69 8.66
N ARG A 166 -8.04 -0.97 8.10
CA ARG A 166 -8.78 0.05 8.83
C ARG A 166 -9.56 -0.60 9.97
N LEU A 167 -9.40 -0.08 11.16
CA LEU A 167 -10.19 -0.47 12.33
C LEU A 167 -11.59 0.14 12.26
N ALA A 168 -12.54 -0.44 12.98
CA ALA A 168 -13.84 0.18 13.16
C ALA A 168 -13.71 1.44 14.01
N ASP A 169 -14.66 2.37 13.86
CA ASP A 169 -14.66 3.61 14.60
C ASP A 169 -14.74 3.32 16.10
N GLY A 170 -13.92 4.02 16.88
CA GLY A 170 -13.83 3.83 18.33
C GLY A 170 -13.03 2.60 18.78
N VAL A 171 -12.45 1.84 17.85
CA VAL A 171 -11.57 0.71 18.19
C VAL A 171 -10.13 1.19 18.22
N GLU A 172 -9.48 1.02 19.35
CA GLU A 172 -8.04 1.28 19.48
C GLU A 172 -7.20 0.13 18.89
N PRO A 173 -6.04 0.45 18.28
CA PRO A 173 -5.11 -0.57 17.84
C PRO A 173 -4.68 -1.48 18.99
N PRO A 174 -4.60 -2.80 18.79
CA PRO A 174 -4.14 -3.70 19.82
C PRO A 174 -2.69 -3.41 20.20
N LEU A 175 -2.36 -3.57 21.49
CA LEU A 175 -1.00 -3.41 21.98
C LEU A 175 -0.03 -4.32 21.22
N ARG A 176 1.15 -3.79 20.91
CA ARG A 176 2.20 -4.53 20.22
C ARG A 176 2.62 -5.76 21.05
N ARG A 177 2.58 -6.93 20.44
CA ARG A 177 3.00 -8.17 21.10
C ARG A 177 4.51 -8.27 21.33
N ARG A 178 5.32 -7.56 20.54
CA ARG A 178 6.78 -7.55 20.66
C ARG A 178 7.25 -6.17 21.10
N ARG A 179 8.08 -6.15 22.15
CA ARG A 179 8.80 -4.94 22.51
C ARG A 179 9.84 -4.64 21.42
N PRO A 180 10.04 -3.37 21.06
CA PRO A 180 11.14 -2.99 20.20
C PRO A 180 12.47 -3.50 20.77
N ALA A 181 13.41 -3.86 19.89
CA ALA A 181 14.76 -4.18 20.32
C ALA A 181 15.40 -2.95 20.98
N LYS A 182 16.33 -3.18 21.92
CA LYS A 182 17.10 -2.11 22.54
C LYS A 182 17.83 -1.33 21.44
N GLY A 183 17.62 0.00 21.37
CA GLY A 183 18.19 0.86 20.34
C GLY A 183 17.43 0.86 19.00
N ALA A 184 16.25 0.21 18.90
CA ALA A 184 15.41 0.26 17.71
C ALA A 184 14.96 1.69 17.35
N TYR A 185 14.81 2.49 18.39
CA TYR A 185 14.62 3.94 18.27
C TYR A 185 15.89 4.58 18.79
N GLY A 186 16.63 5.32 17.96
CA GLY A 186 17.83 6.04 18.39
C GLY A 186 17.53 7.01 19.54
N GLU A 187 18.58 7.53 20.18
CA GLU A 187 18.42 8.47 21.31
C GLU A 187 17.60 9.72 20.96
N ASP A 188 17.56 10.09 19.70
CA ASP A 188 16.83 11.26 19.17
C ASP A 188 15.43 10.93 18.64
N TYR A 189 14.96 9.70 18.77
CA TYR A 189 13.65 9.29 18.26
C TYR A 189 12.52 9.66 19.24
N ALA A 190 11.84 10.74 18.96
CA ALA A 190 10.62 11.18 19.64
C ALA A 190 9.37 10.46 19.04
N GLY A 191 9.32 9.11 19.09
CA GLY A 191 8.17 8.33 18.65
C GLY A 191 7.09 8.19 19.72
N PRO A 192 5.89 7.72 19.33
CA PRO A 192 4.78 7.53 20.27
C PRO A 192 5.17 6.53 21.37
N GLY A 193 5.26 6.99 22.60
CA GLY A 193 5.61 6.19 23.78
C GLY A 193 6.88 6.61 24.52
N SER A 194 7.63 7.62 24.05
CA SER A 194 8.80 8.14 24.77
C SER A 194 8.49 9.11 25.90
N ALA A 195 7.24 9.50 26.09
CA ALA A 195 6.83 10.55 27.03
C ALA A 195 6.11 10.04 28.29
N SER A 196 6.49 8.88 28.84
CA SER A 196 5.98 8.50 30.17
C SER A 196 6.98 7.65 30.97
N GLY A 197 8.06 8.30 31.41
CA GLY A 197 9.08 7.63 32.22
C GLY A 197 9.85 8.59 33.13
N ALA A 198 9.22 9.67 33.57
CA ALA A 198 9.86 10.57 34.54
C ALA A 198 8.81 11.08 35.55
N SER A 199 8.48 10.24 36.54
CA SER A 199 8.16 10.70 37.89
C SER A 199 7.91 9.49 38.80
N GLY A 200 8.87 9.13 39.53
CA GLY A 200 8.85 8.19 40.62
C GLY A 200 10.01 8.55 41.52
N THR A 201 9.86 9.73 42.16
CA THR A 201 10.73 10.14 43.26
C THR A 201 10.46 9.25 44.47
N ASP A 202 11.57 8.85 45.04
CA ASP A 202 11.82 8.42 46.40
C ASP A 202 10.80 8.81 47.48
N ALA A 203 10.53 7.83 48.31
CA ALA A 203 10.60 7.95 49.77
C ALA A 203 10.68 6.53 50.36
#